data_9139ee69331fb0585cf8fb3821dad326
#
_entry.id   9139ee69331fb0585cf8fb3821dad326
#
_cell.length_a   1.000
_cell.length_b   1.000
_cell.length_c   1.000
_cell.angle_alpha   90.00
_cell.angle_beta   90.00
_cell.angle_gamma   90.00
#
_symmetry.space_group_name_H-M   'P 1'
#
loop_
_entity.id
_entity.type
_entity.pdbx_description
1 polymer ?
#
loop_
_entity_poly.entity_id
_entity_poly.type
_entity_poly.pdbx_seq_one_letter_code
_entity_poly.pdbx_strand_id
1 'polypeptide(L)'
;MHFLSLNDYSHKELRDLLDHAGELKKRPEGAADAMRGKTLALLFLKPSTRTRVSFETAMHQLGGSAIYLSSDTSQMGRGETVADTVRTLSRYVDGIAARVYGHEQIEEMAQYSGVPVINGLTDFNHPCQILADLMTIEEHLGSLRGRKLVFYGAADNNIVNSFLHACPV
;
A
#
# COMPACT_ATOMS: atom_id res chain seq x y z
N MET A 1 -5.42 12.70 1.17
CA MET A 1 -5.71 11.61 0.22
C MET A 1 -5.11 10.32 0.79
N HIS A 2 -5.87 9.22 0.80
CA HIS A 2 -5.44 7.92 1.34
C HIS A 2 -5.48 6.90 0.20
N PHE A 3 -4.77 5.79 0.31
CA PHE A 3 -4.77 4.70 -0.67
C PHE A 3 -5.24 3.41 0.01
N LEU A 4 -6.55 3.22 0.12
CA LEU A 4 -7.16 2.12 0.88
C LEU A 4 -7.65 0.98 -0.02
N SER A 5 -8.23 1.31 -1.17
CA SER A 5 -8.78 0.36 -2.13
C SER A 5 -8.58 0.86 -3.56
N LEU A 6 -8.48 -0.06 -4.53
CA LEU A 6 -8.45 0.32 -5.95
C LEU A 6 -9.81 0.88 -6.42
N ASN A 7 -10.89 0.50 -5.73
CA ASN A 7 -12.23 0.98 -6.04
C ASN A 7 -12.43 2.48 -5.75
N ASP A 8 -11.53 3.09 -4.98
CA ASP A 8 -11.57 4.52 -4.64
C ASP A 8 -10.99 5.41 -5.76
N TYR A 9 -10.49 4.79 -6.84
CA TYR A 9 -9.79 5.46 -7.94
C TYR A 9 -10.47 5.19 -9.28
N SER A 10 -10.45 6.18 -10.16
CA SER A 10 -10.82 6.01 -11.55
C SER A 10 -9.78 5.18 -12.30
N HIS A 11 -10.19 4.57 -13.43
CA HIS A 11 -9.27 3.82 -14.30
C HIS A 11 -8.09 4.68 -14.76
N LYS A 12 -8.35 5.97 -15.03
CA LYS A 12 -7.29 6.89 -15.42
C LYS A 12 -6.26 7.07 -14.31
N GLU A 13 -6.69 7.26 -13.07
CA GLU A 13 -5.77 7.42 -11.92
C GLU A 13 -4.95 6.14 -11.68
N LEU A 14 -5.58 4.96 -11.79
CA LEU A 14 -4.86 3.69 -11.67
C LEU A 14 -3.86 3.49 -12.81
N ARG A 15 -4.22 3.89 -14.05
CA ARG A 15 -3.29 3.86 -15.18
C ARG A 15 -2.12 4.81 -14.96
N ASP A 16 -2.39 6.05 -14.54
CA ASP A 16 -1.36 7.04 -14.24
C ASP A 16 -0.39 6.52 -13.14
N LEU A 17 -0.88 5.80 -12.13
CA LEU A 17 -0.05 5.16 -11.10
C LEU A 17 0.86 4.06 -11.68
N LEU A 18 0.32 3.19 -12.54
CA LEU A 18 1.10 2.12 -13.18
C LEU A 18 2.17 2.69 -14.11
N ASP A 19 1.82 3.71 -14.91
CA ASP A 19 2.76 4.37 -15.82
C ASP A 19 3.89 5.04 -15.04
N HIS A 20 3.55 5.77 -13.97
CA HIS A 20 4.55 6.40 -13.10
C HIS A 20 5.46 5.38 -12.41
N ALA A 21 4.89 4.27 -11.90
CA ALA A 21 5.67 3.17 -11.32
C ALA A 21 6.62 2.55 -12.36
N GLY A 22 6.16 2.39 -13.61
CA GLY A 22 6.98 1.91 -14.72
C GLY A 22 8.14 2.84 -15.07
N GLU A 23 7.92 4.15 -15.03
CA GLU A 23 8.96 5.16 -15.22
C GLU A 23 9.99 5.13 -14.09
N LEU A 24 9.55 5.10 -12.84
CA LEU A 24 10.43 4.99 -11.67
C LEU A 24 11.28 3.71 -11.71
N LYS A 25 10.70 2.59 -12.11
CA LYS A 25 11.43 1.33 -12.25
C LYS A 25 12.53 1.40 -13.31
N LYS A 26 12.31 2.11 -14.43
CA LYS A 26 13.26 2.27 -15.50
C LYS A 26 14.37 3.28 -15.18
N ARG A 27 14.08 4.30 -14.38
CA ARG A 27 14.98 5.42 -14.07
C ARG A 27 14.87 5.80 -12.58
N PRO A 28 15.28 4.93 -11.67
CA PRO A 28 15.14 5.17 -10.23
C PRO A 28 15.94 6.40 -9.76
N GLU A 29 17.05 6.73 -10.43
CA GLU A 29 17.90 7.89 -10.13
C GLU A 29 17.16 9.23 -10.29
N GLY A 30 16.15 9.29 -11.17
CA GLY A 30 15.35 10.50 -11.39
C GLY A 30 14.46 10.89 -10.20
N ALA A 31 14.26 9.99 -9.25
CA ALA A 31 13.42 10.20 -8.08
C ALA A 31 14.19 10.07 -6.74
N ALA A 32 15.52 10.00 -6.77
CA ALA A 32 16.36 9.73 -5.60
C ALA A 32 16.17 10.72 -4.42
N ASP A 33 15.59 11.88 -4.68
CA ASP A 33 15.30 12.91 -3.67
C ASP A 33 13.80 13.19 -3.49
N ALA A 34 12.91 12.42 -4.13
CA ALA A 34 11.47 12.67 -4.12
C ALA A 34 10.86 12.62 -2.71
N MET A 35 11.45 11.82 -1.82
CA MET A 35 11.02 11.69 -0.42
C MET A 35 12.07 12.24 0.57
N ARG A 36 12.96 13.14 0.11
CA ARG A 36 13.96 13.73 1.00
C ARG A 36 13.31 14.41 2.21
N GLY A 37 13.77 14.05 3.41
CA GLY A 37 13.25 14.57 4.68
C GLY A 37 11.87 14.04 5.06
N LYS A 38 11.31 13.07 4.30
CA LYS A 38 10.04 12.40 4.60
C LYS A 38 10.25 11.08 5.32
N THR A 39 9.34 10.79 6.24
CA THR A 39 9.33 9.56 7.02
C THR A 39 8.02 8.82 6.84
N LEU A 40 8.08 7.52 6.53
CA LEU A 40 6.93 6.62 6.43
C LEU A 40 6.89 5.69 7.64
N ALA A 41 5.79 5.68 8.40
CA ALA A 41 5.55 4.65 9.40
C ALA A 41 5.02 3.38 8.73
N LEU A 42 5.62 2.23 9.04
CA LEU A 42 5.15 0.90 8.62
C LEU A 42 4.50 0.22 9.83
N LEU A 43 3.20 0.38 9.98
CA LEU A 43 2.43 -0.14 11.11
C LEU A 43 1.87 -1.52 10.78
N PHE A 44 2.53 -2.59 11.24
CA PHE A 44 2.23 -3.95 10.86
C PHE A 44 1.73 -4.78 12.05
N LEU A 45 0.43 -5.06 12.05
CA LEU A 45 -0.18 -5.99 13.02
C LEU A 45 -0.04 -7.47 12.57
N LYS A 46 0.20 -7.69 11.26
CA LYS A 46 0.54 -9.01 10.68
C LYS A 46 1.97 -9.00 10.17
N PRO A 47 2.79 -10.01 10.45
CA PRO A 47 4.15 -10.11 9.91
C PRO A 47 4.15 -10.13 8.38
N SER A 48 5.14 -9.47 7.78
CA SER A 48 5.38 -9.53 6.34
C SER A 48 6.80 -9.09 6.00
N THR A 49 7.62 -10.02 5.58
CA THR A 49 8.99 -9.73 5.15
C THR A 49 9.02 -8.93 3.86
N ARG A 50 8.31 -9.39 2.83
CA ARG A 50 8.32 -8.77 1.49
C ARG A 50 7.78 -7.35 1.49
N THR A 51 6.61 -7.13 2.08
CA THR A 51 5.99 -5.80 2.14
C THR A 51 6.84 -4.82 2.97
N ARG A 52 7.40 -5.27 4.09
CA ARG A 52 8.30 -4.47 4.90
C ARG A 52 9.52 -4.03 4.10
N VAL A 53 10.27 -5.01 3.57
CA VAL A 53 11.52 -4.74 2.84
C VAL A 53 11.27 -3.85 1.62
N SER A 54 10.16 -4.07 0.87
CA SER A 54 9.85 -3.25 -0.31
C SER A 54 9.59 -1.78 0.05
N PHE A 55 8.80 -1.50 1.10
CA PHE A 55 8.56 -0.12 1.54
C PHE A 55 9.82 0.53 2.15
N GLU A 56 10.58 -0.18 2.98
CA GLU A 56 11.84 0.34 3.54
C GLU A 56 12.83 0.68 2.43
N THR A 57 13.01 -0.23 1.46
CA THR A 57 13.91 -0.03 0.32
C THR A 57 13.43 1.12 -0.57
N ALA A 58 12.13 1.18 -0.89
CA ALA A 58 11.57 2.25 -1.71
C ALA A 58 11.79 3.63 -1.06
N MET A 59 11.48 3.77 0.22
CA MET A 59 11.72 5.03 0.94
C MET A 59 13.20 5.42 0.92
N HIS A 60 14.11 4.47 1.15
CA HIS A 60 15.54 4.72 1.07
C HIS A 60 16.01 5.17 -0.31
N GLN A 61 15.55 4.49 -1.37
CA GLN A 61 15.90 4.83 -2.76
C GLN A 61 15.35 6.19 -3.20
N LEU A 62 14.24 6.63 -2.60
CA LEU A 62 13.62 7.93 -2.83
C LEU A 62 14.16 9.04 -1.91
N GLY A 63 15.20 8.76 -1.12
CA GLY A 63 15.86 9.75 -0.23
C GLY A 63 15.13 10.01 1.11
N GLY A 64 14.09 9.21 1.41
CA GLY A 64 13.35 9.27 2.66
C GLY A 64 13.79 8.21 3.67
N SER A 65 13.00 8.05 4.72
CA SER A 65 13.19 7.05 5.77
C SER A 65 11.91 6.28 6.07
N ALA A 66 12.04 5.09 6.66
CA ALA A 66 10.90 4.32 7.15
C ALA A 66 11.14 3.89 8.59
N ILE A 67 10.06 3.84 9.39
CA ILE A 67 10.06 3.36 10.77
C ILE A 67 9.13 2.16 10.84
N TYR A 68 9.66 1.00 11.21
CA TYR A 68 8.88 -0.21 11.36
C TYR A 68 8.32 -0.36 12.78
N LEU A 69 7.01 -0.52 12.87
CA LEU A 69 6.25 -0.73 14.10
C LEU A 69 5.47 -2.04 13.99
N SER A 70 5.88 -3.05 14.75
CA SER A 70 5.15 -4.32 14.85
C SER A 70 4.11 -4.26 15.98
N SER A 71 3.18 -5.22 16.00
CA SER A 71 2.24 -5.41 17.10
C SER A 71 2.94 -5.50 18.47
N ASP A 72 4.09 -6.18 18.52
CA ASP A 72 4.82 -6.40 19.78
C ASP A 72 5.52 -5.13 20.30
N THR A 73 5.83 -4.20 19.39
CA THR A 73 6.56 -2.95 19.71
C THR A 73 5.66 -1.73 19.74
N SER A 74 4.42 -1.83 19.24
CA SER A 74 3.45 -0.73 19.26
C SER A 74 2.52 -0.81 20.48
N GLN A 75 1.99 0.33 20.90
CA GLN A 75 1.01 0.37 21.98
C GLN A 75 -0.36 -0.17 21.54
N MET A 76 -0.67 -0.22 20.25
CA MET A 76 -1.87 -0.89 19.72
C MET A 76 -1.94 -2.37 20.15
N GLY A 77 -0.82 -3.07 20.14
CA GLY A 77 -0.72 -4.44 20.65
C GLY A 77 -0.98 -4.57 22.16
N ARG A 78 -1.05 -3.42 22.89
CA ARG A 78 -1.28 -3.33 24.33
C ARG A 78 -2.58 -2.63 24.68
N GLY A 79 -3.48 -2.44 23.70
CA GLY A 79 -4.83 -1.89 23.91
C GLY A 79 -4.99 -0.40 23.67
N GLU A 80 -3.97 0.30 23.11
CA GLU A 80 -4.16 1.66 22.60
C GLU A 80 -5.12 1.65 21.40
N THR A 81 -6.01 2.65 21.32
CA THR A 81 -6.97 2.73 20.21
C THR A 81 -6.27 3.03 18.88
N VAL A 82 -6.90 2.59 17.79
CA VAL A 82 -6.44 2.94 16.42
C VAL A 82 -6.34 4.45 16.27
N ALA A 83 -7.39 5.16 16.68
CA ALA A 83 -7.48 6.63 16.59
C ALA A 83 -6.33 7.34 17.31
N ASP A 84 -5.99 6.95 18.53
CA ASP A 84 -4.93 7.60 19.30
C ASP A 84 -3.54 7.30 18.74
N THR A 85 -3.32 6.05 18.33
CA THR A 85 -2.06 5.66 17.67
C THR A 85 -1.81 6.48 16.40
N VAL A 86 -2.80 6.59 15.49
CA VAL A 86 -2.56 7.32 14.23
C VAL A 86 -2.52 8.83 14.41
N ARG A 87 -3.26 9.40 15.35
CA ARG A 87 -3.13 10.84 15.70
C ARG A 87 -1.73 11.16 16.22
N THR A 88 -1.19 10.27 17.07
CA THR A 88 0.17 10.41 17.60
C THR A 88 1.19 10.28 16.46
N LEU A 89 1.14 9.21 15.67
CA LEU A 89 2.05 8.99 14.54
C LEU A 89 2.03 10.15 13.54
N SER A 90 0.85 10.69 13.24
CA SER A 90 0.69 11.82 12.30
C SER A 90 1.42 13.10 12.72
N ARG A 91 1.91 13.18 13.96
CA ARG A 91 2.74 14.32 14.44
C ARG A 91 4.23 14.11 14.18
N TYR A 92 4.65 12.90 13.83
CA TYR A 92 6.04 12.53 13.67
C TYR A 92 6.41 12.11 12.25
N VAL A 93 5.44 11.61 11.47
CA VAL A 93 5.68 11.03 10.15
C VAL A 93 4.87 11.73 9.06
N ASP A 94 5.25 11.53 7.80
CA ASP A 94 4.61 12.13 6.63
C ASP A 94 3.61 11.19 5.94
N GLY A 95 3.58 9.92 6.35
CA GLY A 95 2.66 8.91 5.85
C GLY A 95 2.67 7.66 6.71
N ILE A 96 1.63 6.84 6.59
CA ILE A 96 1.48 5.57 7.30
C ILE A 96 1.14 4.48 6.27
N ALA A 97 1.96 3.45 6.15
CA ALA A 97 1.61 2.22 5.45
C ALA A 97 1.24 1.17 6.50
N ALA A 98 0.00 0.69 6.46
CA ALA A 98 -0.48 -0.22 7.48
C ALA A 98 -0.85 -1.59 6.91
N ARG A 99 -0.51 -2.65 7.66
CA ARG A 99 -0.90 -4.02 7.39
C ARG A 99 -1.63 -4.56 8.61
N VAL A 100 -2.94 -4.66 8.50
CA VAL A 100 -3.85 -4.94 9.61
C VAL A 100 -4.72 -6.17 9.34
N TYR A 101 -5.57 -6.54 10.28
CA TYR A 101 -6.50 -7.66 10.13
C TYR A 101 -7.78 -7.19 9.42
N GLY A 102 -8.65 -6.48 10.11
CA GLY A 102 -9.93 -6.03 9.56
C GLY A 102 -9.78 -4.78 8.69
N HIS A 103 -10.61 -4.69 7.65
CA HIS A 103 -10.59 -3.53 6.76
C HIS A 103 -11.08 -2.26 7.47
N GLU A 104 -12.00 -2.39 8.40
CA GLU A 104 -12.48 -1.30 9.25
C GLU A 104 -11.36 -0.59 10.02
N GLN A 105 -10.29 -1.32 10.38
CA GLN A 105 -9.14 -0.73 11.07
C GLN A 105 -8.37 0.26 10.17
N ILE A 106 -8.21 -0.05 8.87
CA ILE A 106 -7.51 0.87 7.95
C ILE A 106 -8.38 2.08 7.59
N GLU A 107 -9.71 1.89 7.53
CA GLU A 107 -10.67 2.99 7.35
C GLU A 107 -10.66 3.92 8.56
N GLU A 108 -10.66 3.37 9.78
CA GLU A 108 -10.51 4.15 11.01
C GLU A 108 -9.18 4.90 11.05
N MET A 109 -8.07 4.25 10.63
CA MET A 109 -6.79 4.93 10.51
C MET A 109 -6.87 6.12 9.56
N ALA A 110 -7.49 5.97 8.40
CA ALA A 110 -7.65 7.05 7.43
C ALA A 110 -8.53 8.19 7.99
N GLN A 111 -9.58 7.85 8.73
CA GLN A 111 -10.47 8.84 9.33
C GLN A 111 -9.76 9.75 10.35
N TYR A 112 -8.86 9.19 11.14
CA TYR A 112 -8.20 9.92 12.24
C TYR A 112 -6.78 10.37 11.93
N SER A 113 -6.20 9.95 10.81
CA SER A 113 -4.85 10.32 10.39
C SER A 113 -4.80 11.74 9.83
N GLY A 114 -3.82 12.52 10.25
CA GLY A 114 -3.47 13.81 9.64
C GLY A 114 -2.55 13.68 8.43
N VAL A 115 -2.12 12.46 8.06
CA VAL A 115 -1.21 12.16 6.97
C VAL A 115 -1.79 11.05 6.08
N PRO A 116 -1.30 10.87 4.84
CA PRO A 116 -1.74 9.77 3.96
C PRO A 116 -1.59 8.40 4.62
N VAL A 117 -2.64 7.57 4.45
CA VAL A 117 -2.64 6.16 4.86
C VAL A 117 -2.65 5.28 3.61
N ILE A 118 -1.76 4.29 3.57
CA ILE A 118 -1.61 3.31 2.49
C ILE A 118 -1.97 1.93 3.04
N ASN A 119 -2.89 1.26 2.38
CA ASN A 119 -3.25 -0.12 2.69
C ASN A 119 -2.19 -1.10 2.17
N GLY A 120 -1.35 -1.60 3.07
CA GLY A 120 -0.36 -2.65 2.78
C GLY A 120 -0.94 -4.07 2.78
N LEU A 121 -2.11 -4.29 3.35
CA LEU A 121 -2.99 -5.46 3.29
C LEU A 121 -4.03 -5.40 4.41
N THR A 122 -5.26 -5.80 4.08
CA THR A 122 -6.30 -6.18 5.04
C THR A 122 -6.86 -7.57 4.68
N ASP A 123 -7.80 -8.07 5.45
CA ASP A 123 -8.58 -9.28 5.11
C ASP A 123 -9.44 -9.09 3.87
N PHE A 124 -9.89 -7.86 3.59
CA PHE A 124 -10.77 -7.53 2.47
C PHE A 124 -10.01 -7.30 1.16
N ASN A 125 -8.87 -6.56 1.16
CA ASN A 125 -8.13 -6.25 -0.06
C ASN A 125 -6.62 -6.03 0.16
N HIS A 126 -5.87 -6.02 -0.95
CA HIS A 126 -4.44 -5.77 -1.02
C HIS A 126 -4.08 -4.94 -2.27
N PRO A 127 -4.42 -3.64 -2.31
CA PRO A 127 -4.32 -2.82 -3.52
C PRO A 127 -2.90 -2.74 -4.07
N CYS A 128 -1.88 -2.61 -3.21
CA CYS A 128 -0.49 -2.55 -3.65
C CYS A 128 -0.03 -3.82 -4.38
N GLN A 129 -0.52 -5.01 -3.95
CA GLN A 129 -0.20 -6.27 -4.61
C GLN A 129 -0.78 -6.31 -6.02
N ILE A 130 -2.02 -5.90 -6.19
CA ILE A 130 -2.67 -5.96 -7.49
C ILE A 130 -2.05 -4.98 -8.49
N LEU A 131 -1.65 -3.78 -8.06
CA LEU A 131 -0.88 -2.89 -8.94
C LEU A 131 0.45 -3.53 -9.39
N ALA A 132 1.14 -4.21 -8.47
CA ALA A 132 2.37 -4.94 -8.81
C ALA A 132 2.12 -6.11 -9.78
N ASP A 133 1.02 -6.85 -9.59
CA ASP A 133 0.63 -7.95 -10.47
C ASP A 133 0.25 -7.43 -11.87
N LEU A 134 -0.53 -6.35 -11.96
CA LEU A 134 -0.90 -5.72 -13.24
C LEU A 134 0.34 -5.21 -13.97
N MET A 135 1.25 -4.54 -13.27
CA MET A 135 2.52 -4.09 -13.84
C MET A 135 3.34 -5.27 -14.37
N THR A 136 3.43 -6.37 -13.62
CA THR A 136 4.14 -7.58 -14.01
C THR A 136 3.50 -8.22 -15.26
N ILE A 137 2.17 -8.32 -15.31
CA ILE A 137 1.44 -8.84 -16.47
C ILE A 137 1.75 -7.98 -17.71
N GLU A 138 1.71 -6.65 -17.56
CA GLU A 138 1.99 -5.74 -18.68
C GLU A 138 3.43 -5.82 -19.16
N GLU A 139 4.39 -5.94 -18.26
CA GLU A 139 5.82 -6.14 -18.61
C GLU A 139 6.06 -7.42 -19.42
N HIS A 140 5.35 -8.50 -19.10
CA HIS A 140 5.56 -9.78 -19.77
C HIS A 140 4.69 -10.00 -21.01
N LEU A 141 3.49 -9.40 -21.04
CA LEU A 141 2.51 -9.61 -22.10
C LEU A 141 2.27 -8.37 -22.98
N GLY A 142 2.90 -7.26 -22.68
CA GLY A 142 2.86 -6.01 -23.44
C GLY A 142 1.59 -5.17 -23.27
N SER A 143 0.49 -5.73 -22.79
CA SER A 143 -0.76 -5.01 -22.57
C SER A 143 -1.69 -5.77 -21.63
N LEU A 144 -2.46 -5.05 -20.83
CA LEU A 144 -3.54 -5.60 -20.01
C LEU A 144 -4.83 -5.80 -20.80
N ARG A 145 -5.02 -5.01 -21.87
CA ARG A 145 -6.27 -4.96 -22.63
C ARG A 145 -6.61 -6.32 -23.27
N GLY A 146 -7.84 -6.79 -23.00
CA GLY A 146 -8.35 -8.04 -23.56
C GLY A 146 -7.78 -9.30 -22.93
N ARG A 147 -6.98 -9.19 -21.87
CA ARG A 147 -6.48 -10.36 -21.13
C ARG A 147 -7.59 -10.99 -20.28
N LYS A 148 -7.52 -12.30 -20.16
CA LYS A 148 -8.37 -13.07 -19.25
C LYS A 148 -7.52 -13.50 -18.07
N LEU A 149 -7.92 -13.06 -16.87
CA LEU A 149 -7.32 -13.49 -15.62
C LEU A 149 -8.22 -14.55 -15.01
N VAL A 150 -7.66 -15.71 -14.69
CA VAL A 150 -8.38 -16.81 -14.04
C VAL A 150 -7.77 -17.02 -12.66
N PHE A 151 -8.60 -16.92 -11.63
CA PHE A 151 -8.23 -17.27 -10.27
C PHE A 151 -8.76 -18.67 -9.95
N TYR A 152 -7.90 -19.55 -9.48
CA TYR A 152 -8.28 -20.88 -9.02
C TYR A 152 -7.97 -21.00 -7.52
N GLY A 153 -9.01 -21.11 -6.69
CA GLY A 153 -8.88 -21.18 -5.23
C GLY A 153 -10.17 -20.76 -4.51
N ALA A 154 -10.06 -20.51 -3.22
CA ALA A 154 -11.17 -19.99 -2.42
C ALA A 154 -11.50 -18.56 -2.86
N ALA A 155 -12.78 -18.32 -3.21
CA ALA A 155 -13.24 -17.03 -3.71
C ALA A 155 -13.31 -15.96 -2.61
N ASP A 156 -13.47 -16.36 -1.36
CA ASP A 156 -13.40 -15.47 -0.20
C ASP A 156 -11.93 -15.16 0.14
N ASN A 157 -11.38 -14.18 -0.59
CA ASN A 157 -9.95 -13.90 -0.55
C ASN A 157 -9.69 -12.43 -0.94
N ASN A 158 -8.86 -11.75 -0.17
CA ASN A 158 -8.50 -10.34 -0.37
C ASN A 158 -7.87 -10.06 -1.76
N ILE A 159 -7.15 -11.02 -2.33
CA ILE A 159 -6.55 -10.89 -3.67
C ILE A 159 -7.65 -10.91 -4.74
N VAL A 160 -8.62 -11.84 -4.61
CA VAL A 160 -9.78 -11.90 -5.54
C VAL A 160 -10.56 -10.60 -5.49
N ASN A 161 -10.92 -10.12 -4.30
CA ASN A 161 -11.61 -8.85 -4.13
C ASN A 161 -10.85 -7.69 -4.81
N SER A 162 -9.55 -7.64 -4.61
CA SER A 162 -8.72 -6.58 -5.19
C SER A 162 -8.63 -6.66 -6.71
N PHE A 163 -8.58 -7.87 -7.31
CA PHE A 163 -8.64 -8.03 -8.76
C PHE A 163 -10.01 -7.61 -9.32
N LEU A 164 -11.11 -7.92 -8.63
CA LEU A 164 -12.44 -7.48 -9.06
C LEU A 164 -12.56 -5.95 -9.11
N HIS A 165 -11.88 -5.23 -8.20
CA HIS A 165 -11.80 -3.78 -8.20
C HIS A 165 -10.90 -3.24 -9.33
N ALA A 166 -9.92 -4.01 -9.78
CA ALA A 166 -8.97 -3.61 -10.82
C ALA A 166 -9.38 -4.02 -12.24
N CYS A 167 -10.21 -5.06 -12.41
CA CYS A 167 -10.59 -5.61 -13.71
C CYS A 167 -11.22 -4.62 -14.72
N PRO A 168 -11.83 -3.50 -14.30
CA PRO A 168 -12.27 -2.48 -15.23
C PRO A 168 -11.16 -1.61 -15.83
N VAL A 169 -9.90 -1.76 -15.42
CA VAL A 169 -8.74 -0.93 -15.84
C VAL A 169 -8.21 -1.28 -17.22
#